data_103dedbe95d0e5ba4151aefb963aed3c
#
_entry.id   103dedbe95d0e5ba4151aefb963aed3c
#
_cell.length_a   1.000
_cell.length_b   1.000
_cell.length_c   1.000
_cell.angle_alpha   90.00
_cell.angle_beta   90.00
_cell.angle_gamma   90.00
#
_symmetry.space_group_name_H-M   'P 1'
#
loop_
_entity.id
_entity.type
_entity.pdbx_description
1 polymer ?
#
loop_
_entity_poly.entity_id
_entity_poly.type
_entity_poly.pdbx_seq_one_letter_code
_entity_poly.pdbx_strand_id
1 'polypeptide(L)'
;RRASIANTVDGNTAILASTAFADIFGAGSQSGDTIRINGTTHDGSTLSRVFTIEDAATTTVGDLLSEVRSMFGGNVSANIDSEGRVVITDNQVGSSNLTLTLIEENEGGGSLNFGSIEVETEGRLGLDITASNRDNRLAIEHNGFGDRNGFTIS
;
A
#
# COMPACT_ATOMS: atom_id res chain seq x y z
N ARG A 1 2.84 -3.72 -0.72
CA ARG A 1 2.72 -3.98 0.73
C ARG A 1 1.29 -4.39 1.03
N ARG A 2 1.10 -5.24 2.03
CA ARG A 2 -0.21 -5.79 2.39
C ARG A 2 -0.42 -5.77 3.90
N ALA A 3 -1.66 -5.48 4.33
CA ALA A 3 -2.08 -5.56 5.72
C ALA A 3 -2.04 -7.00 6.24
N SER A 4 -1.66 -7.18 7.49
CA SER A 4 -1.56 -8.51 8.11
C SER A 4 -2.93 -9.06 8.53
N ILE A 5 -3.92 -8.20 8.78
CA ILE A 5 -5.26 -8.61 9.18
C ILE A 5 -6.22 -8.52 8.00
N ALA A 6 -6.97 -9.61 7.79
CA ALA A 6 -8.10 -9.70 6.88
C ALA A 6 -9.37 -9.26 7.62
N ASN A 7 -10.14 -8.34 7.04
CA ASN A 7 -11.43 -7.93 7.57
C ASN A 7 -12.57 -8.59 6.76
N THR A 8 -13.68 -8.84 7.42
CA THR A 8 -14.82 -9.55 6.86
C THR A 8 -16.14 -8.85 7.20
N VAL A 9 -17.23 -9.19 6.52
CA VAL A 9 -18.58 -8.67 6.83
C VAL A 9 -19.38 -9.59 7.76
N ASP A 10 -18.97 -10.86 7.90
CA ASP A 10 -19.73 -11.89 8.65
C ASP A 10 -18.81 -12.93 9.34
N GLY A 11 -17.52 -12.69 9.40
CA GLY A 11 -16.50 -13.62 9.89
C GLY A 11 -15.92 -14.55 8.82
N ASN A 12 -16.50 -14.60 7.60
CA ASN A 12 -16.03 -15.45 6.51
C ASN A 12 -15.90 -14.71 5.17
N THR A 13 -16.83 -13.80 4.87
CA THR A 13 -16.87 -13.08 3.60
C THR A 13 -15.96 -11.85 3.69
N ALA A 14 -14.97 -11.76 2.82
CA ALA A 14 -14.04 -10.64 2.77
C ALA A 14 -14.76 -9.30 2.55
N ILE A 15 -14.28 -8.23 3.18
CA ILE A 15 -14.73 -6.87 2.86
C ILE A 15 -14.34 -6.50 1.43
N LEU A 16 -15.08 -5.56 0.87
CA LEU A 16 -14.81 -4.93 -0.42
C LEU A 16 -14.59 -3.41 -0.23
N ALA A 17 -14.11 -2.74 -1.25
CA ALA A 17 -14.04 -1.28 -1.24
C ALA A 17 -15.43 -0.62 -1.01
N SER A 18 -16.52 -1.26 -1.44
CA SER A 18 -17.89 -0.77 -1.23
C SER A 18 -18.46 -1.10 0.16
N THR A 19 -17.75 -1.85 1.01
CA THR A 19 -18.22 -2.19 2.36
C THR A 19 -18.25 -0.95 3.22
N ALA A 20 -19.40 -0.66 3.85
CA ALA A 20 -19.52 0.41 4.84
C ALA A 20 -18.80 0.01 6.14
N PHE A 21 -18.30 0.98 6.89
CA PHE A 21 -17.59 0.69 8.14
C PHE A 21 -18.47 0.01 9.19
N ALA A 22 -19.78 0.33 9.21
CA ALA A 22 -20.73 -0.34 10.10
C ALA A 22 -20.91 -1.83 9.80
N ASP A 23 -20.63 -2.26 8.56
CA ASP A 23 -20.81 -3.65 8.11
C ASP A 23 -19.54 -4.52 8.34
N ILE A 24 -18.45 -3.94 8.83
CA ILE A 24 -17.24 -4.70 9.12
C ILE A 24 -17.45 -5.53 10.41
N PHE A 25 -17.38 -6.84 10.27
CA PHE A 25 -17.64 -7.78 11.36
C PHE A 25 -16.69 -7.57 12.54
N GLY A 26 -17.27 -7.34 13.71
CA GLY A 26 -16.52 -7.15 14.95
C GLY A 26 -15.84 -5.78 15.09
N ALA A 27 -15.87 -4.93 14.07
CA ALA A 27 -15.22 -3.61 14.13
C ALA A 27 -15.94 -2.64 15.07
N GLY A 28 -17.28 -2.67 15.09
CA GLY A 28 -18.08 -1.77 15.93
C GLY A 28 -17.90 -0.28 15.61
N SER A 29 -17.46 0.03 14.37
CA SER A 29 -17.17 1.40 13.95
C SER A 29 -18.40 2.30 14.05
N GLN A 30 -18.18 3.51 14.52
CA GLN A 30 -19.22 4.52 14.73
C GLN A 30 -18.93 5.80 13.93
N SER A 31 -19.97 6.57 13.71
CA SER A 31 -19.82 7.91 13.11
C SER A 31 -19.02 8.81 14.06
N GLY A 32 -18.00 9.46 13.53
CA GLY A 32 -17.05 10.26 14.29
C GLY A 32 -15.74 9.53 14.64
N ASP A 33 -15.66 8.22 14.48
CA ASP A 33 -14.41 7.49 14.61
C ASP A 33 -13.39 7.96 13.57
N THR A 34 -12.13 7.90 13.92
CA THR A 34 -11.05 8.37 13.04
C THR A 34 -9.99 7.32 12.81
N ILE A 35 -9.37 7.38 11.64
CA ILE A 35 -8.22 6.56 11.28
C ILE A 35 -7.07 7.50 10.92
N ARG A 36 -5.98 7.42 11.66
CA ARG A 36 -4.74 8.12 11.32
C ARG A 36 -4.00 7.33 10.26
N ILE A 37 -3.75 7.97 9.14
CA ILE A 37 -3.00 7.44 8.02
C ILE A 37 -1.59 8.03 8.09
N ASN A 38 -0.58 7.21 8.35
CA ASN A 38 0.82 7.61 8.27
C ASN A 38 1.52 6.81 7.17
N GLY A 39 2.52 7.42 6.54
CA GLY A 39 3.29 6.73 5.52
C GLY A 39 4.54 7.47 5.10
N THR A 40 5.34 6.83 4.28
CA THR A 40 6.45 7.43 3.54
C THR A 40 6.23 7.21 2.05
N THR A 41 6.59 8.18 1.26
CA THR A 41 6.53 8.12 -0.21
C THR A 41 7.64 7.23 -0.78
N HIS A 42 7.67 7.06 -2.09
CA HIS A 42 8.73 6.35 -2.81
C HIS A 42 10.14 6.84 -2.44
N ASP A 43 10.31 8.15 -2.32
CA ASP A 43 11.59 8.82 -1.99
C ASP A 43 11.87 8.91 -0.48
N GLY A 44 10.95 8.44 0.38
CA GLY A 44 11.09 8.43 1.83
C GLY A 44 10.54 9.68 2.55
N SER A 45 9.88 10.60 1.85
CA SER A 45 9.22 11.75 2.48
C SER A 45 8.04 11.29 3.32
N THR A 46 7.92 11.79 4.56
CA THR A 46 6.86 11.38 5.49
C THR A 46 5.55 12.09 5.24
N LEU A 47 4.46 11.36 5.37
CA LEU A 47 3.09 11.84 5.21
C LEU A 47 2.26 11.43 6.44
N SER A 48 1.31 12.29 6.84
CA SER A 48 0.34 11.98 7.88
C SER A 48 -0.98 12.68 7.58
N ARG A 49 -2.10 11.96 7.76
CA ARG A 49 -3.46 12.49 7.59
C ARG A 49 -4.43 11.76 8.51
N VAL A 50 -5.52 12.41 8.87
CA VAL A 50 -6.62 11.80 9.62
C VAL A 50 -7.81 11.65 8.67
N PHE A 51 -8.34 10.44 8.59
CA PHE A 51 -9.61 10.12 7.93
C PHE A 51 -10.70 10.01 8.99
N THR A 52 -11.85 10.63 8.77
CA THR A 52 -13.02 10.56 9.66
C THR A 52 -14.10 9.70 9.03
N ILE A 53 -14.65 8.78 9.80
CA ILE A 53 -15.86 8.04 9.45
C ILE A 53 -17.07 8.95 9.74
N GLU A 54 -17.48 9.74 8.75
CA GLU A 54 -18.54 10.73 8.92
C GLU A 54 -19.89 10.07 9.28
N ASP A 55 -20.23 8.99 8.58
CA ASP A 55 -21.38 8.15 8.86
C ASP A 55 -20.99 6.70 8.63
N ALA A 56 -20.95 5.90 9.69
CA ALA A 56 -20.48 4.53 9.62
C ALA A 56 -21.34 3.64 8.67
N ALA A 57 -22.60 3.99 8.46
CA ALA A 57 -23.49 3.24 7.56
C ALA A 57 -23.27 3.55 6.07
N THR A 58 -22.65 4.69 5.75
CA THR A 58 -22.48 5.14 4.36
C THR A 58 -21.02 5.39 3.97
N THR A 59 -20.18 5.78 4.92
CA THR A 59 -18.73 5.88 4.68
C THR A 59 -18.14 4.49 4.46
N THR A 60 -17.45 4.31 3.34
CA THR A 60 -16.96 3.01 2.89
C THR A 60 -15.46 2.85 3.09
N VAL A 61 -14.99 1.62 3.06
CA VAL A 61 -13.55 1.31 2.97
C VAL A 61 -12.92 1.96 1.72
N GLY A 62 -13.68 2.07 0.63
CA GLY A 62 -13.26 2.74 -0.61
C GLY A 62 -12.97 4.23 -0.43
N ASP A 63 -13.67 4.91 0.48
CA ASP A 63 -13.42 6.32 0.82
C ASP A 63 -12.08 6.44 1.55
N LEU A 64 -11.77 5.57 2.51
CA LEU A 64 -10.47 5.49 3.15
C LEU A 64 -9.35 5.23 2.12
N LEU A 65 -9.54 4.26 1.21
CA LEU A 65 -8.55 3.99 0.17
C LEU A 65 -8.36 5.16 -0.78
N SER A 66 -9.41 5.93 -1.04
CA SER A 66 -9.34 7.15 -1.86
C SER A 66 -8.54 8.24 -1.15
N GLU A 67 -8.72 8.36 0.17
CA GLU A 67 -7.94 9.28 0.99
C GLU A 67 -6.46 8.88 1.03
N VAL A 68 -6.15 7.58 1.16
CA VAL A 68 -4.78 7.05 1.03
C VAL A 68 -4.18 7.45 -0.32
N ARG A 69 -4.84 7.18 -1.44
CA ARG A 69 -4.34 7.55 -2.78
C ARG A 69 -4.11 9.05 -2.91
N SER A 70 -5.03 9.87 -2.39
CA SER A 70 -4.94 11.34 -2.39
C SER A 70 -3.74 11.82 -1.59
N MET A 71 -3.51 11.27 -0.40
CA MET A 71 -2.37 11.61 0.46
C MET A 71 -1.02 11.38 -0.23
N PHE A 72 -0.92 10.31 -1.02
CA PHE A 72 0.28 10.00 -1.81
C PHE A 72 0.32 10.68 -3.19
N GLY A 73 -0.56 11.66 -3.45
CA GLY A 73 -0.61 12.41 -4.72
C GLY A 73 -0.91 11.54 -5.95
N GLY A 74 -1.62 10.41 -5.78
CA GLY A 74 -1.94 9.49 -6.86
C GLY A 74 -0.78 8.56 -7.28
N ASN A 75 0.38 8.65 -6.64
CA ASN A 75 1.56 7.83 -6.96
C ASN A 75 1.49 6.40 -6.42
N VAL A 76 0.40 6.04 -5.75
CA VAL A 76 0.15 4.69 -5.26
C VAL A 76 -1.22 4.17 -5.71
N SER A 77 -1.33 2.86 -5.83
CA SER A 77 -2.61 2.14 -5.88
C SER A 77 -2.93 1.61 -4.50
N ALA A 78 -4.16 1.79 -4.02
CA ALA A 78 -4.64 1.24 -2.76
C ALA A 78 -5.94 0.49 -3.00
N ASN A 79 -6.01 -0.78 -2.60
CA ASN A 79 -7.11 -1.69 -2.90
C ASN A 79 -7.36 -2.64 -1.72
N ILE A 80 -8.47 -3.39 -1.77
CA ILE A 80 -8.73 -4.56 -0.94
C ILE A 80 -8.46 -5.81 -1.80
N ASP A 81 -7.72 -6.77 -1.24
CA ASP A 81 -7.50 -8.06 -1.89
C ASP A 81 -8.67 -9.04 -1.69
N SER A 82 -8.57 -10.23 -2.28
CA SER A 82 -9.60 -11.27 -2.18
C SER A 82 -9.81 -11.83 -0.77
N GLU A 83 -8.91 -11.53 0.16
CA GLU A 83 -8.98 -11.95 1.56
C GLU A 83 -9.52 -10.83 2.48
N GLY A 84 -9.81 -9.64 1.95
CA GLY A 84 -10.28 -8.49 2.72
C GLY A 84 -9.15 -7.70 3.40
N ARG A 85 -7.95 -7.74 2.86
CA ARG A 85 -6.78 -7.00 3.37
C ARG A 85 -6.51 -5.76 2.54
N VAL A 86 -6.08 -4.71 3.20
CA VAL A 86 -5.59 -3.51 2.49
C VAL A 86 -4.27 -3.82 1.81
N VAL A 87 -4.20 -3.51 0.52
CA VAL A 87 -2.98 -3.61 -0.30
C VAL A 87 -2.64 -2.25 -0.87
N ILE A 88 -1.39 -1.82 -0.70
CA ILE A 88 -0.84 -0.61 -1.32
C ILE A 88 0.33 -0.97 -2.22
N THR A 89 0.33 -0.42 -3.42
CA THR A 89 1.39 -0.62 -4.42
C THR A 89 1.93 0.72 -4.86
N ASP A 90 3.25 0.86 -4.85
CA ASP A 90 3.94 1.99 -5.45
C ASP A 90 3.83 1.91 -6.97
N ASN A 91 3.37 2.97 -7.61
CA ASN A 91 3.25 3.03 -9.06
C ASN A 91 4.55 3.48 -9.74
N GLN A 92 5.57 3.86 -8.96
CA GLN A 92 6.88 4.24 -9.46
C GLN A 92 7.80 3.03 -9.54
N VAL A 93 8.66 3.00 -10.54
CA VAL A 93 9.62 1.90 -10.74
C VAL A 93 10.86 2.08 -9.86
N GLY A 94 11.46 0.97 -9.45
CA GLY A 94 12.68 0.97 -8.67
C GLY A 94 12.50 0.54 -7.22
N SER A 95 13.55 0.71 -6.43
CA SER A 95 13.47 0.49 -4.98
C SER A 95 12.62 1.58 -4.34
N SER A 96 11.75 1.22 -3.42
CA SER A 96 10.78 2.12 -2.82
C SER A 96 10.90 2.16 -1.30
N ASN A 97 10.86 3.36 -0.73
CA ASN A 97 10.73 3.57 0.71
C ASN A 97 9.26 3.65 1.16
N LEU A 98 8.30 3.30 0.28
CA LEU A 98 6.88 3.35 0.59
C LEU A 98 6.59 2.63 1.91
N THR A 99 5.88 3.29 2.81
CA THR A 99 5.26 2.67 3.98
C THR A 99 3.81 3.14 4.10
N LEU A 100 3.00 2.39 4.80
CA LEU A 100 1.65 2.79 5.21
C LEU A 100 1.38 2.21 6.59
N THR A 101 0.75 2.98 7.44
CA THR A 101 0.20 2.54 8.72
C THR A 101 -1.19 3.15 8.86
N LEU A 102 -2.15 2.35 9.23
CA LEU A 102 -3.52 2.74 9.55
C LEU A 102 -3.72 2.50 11.03
N ILE A 103 -4.01 3.56 11.78
CA ILE A 103 -4.18 3.51 13.24
C ILE A 103 -5.57 4.04 13.54
N GLU A 104 -6.39 3.19 14.08
CA GLU A 104 -7.73 3.52 14.52
C GLU A 104 -7.63 4.38 15.78
N GLU A 105 -8.34 5.50 15.79
CA GLU A 105 -8.37 6.47 16.88
C GLU A 105 -9.82 6.87 17.18
N ASN A 106 -10.06 7.30 18.41
CA ASN A 106 -11.36 7.82 18.85
C ASN A 106 -12.52 6.83 18.63
N GLU A 107 -12.23 5.53 18.75
CA GLU A 107 -13.25 4.49 18.63
C GLU A 107 -14.22 4.53 19.81
N GLY A 108 -15.50 4.61 19.53
CA GLY A 108 -16.60 4.61 20.51
C GLY A 108 -16.89 3.25 21.16
N GLY A 109 -15.89 2.37 21.24
CA GLY A 109 -15.99 0.99 21.74
C GLY A 109 -15.77 -0.07 20.66
N GLY A 110 -15.32 0.34 19.49
CA GLY A 110 -14.97 -0.52 18.37
C GLY A 110 -13.65 -1.27 18.54
N SER A 111 -13.36 -2.13 17.59
CA SER A 111 -12.11 -2.90 17.49
C SER A 111 -11.68 -3.06 16.03
N LEU A 112 -11.92 -2.04 15.21
CA LEU A 112 -11.43 -2.03 13.84
C LEU A 112 -9.90 -2.16 13.85
N ASN A 113 -9.36 -3.04 13.03
CA ASN A 113 -7.93 -3.26 12.97
C ASN A 113 -7.51 -3.76 11.60
N PHE A 114 -6.56 -3.08 10.96
CA PHE A 114 -5.95 -3.52 9.69
C PHE A 114 -4.63 -4.27 9.92
N GLY A 115 -4.10 -4.24 11.13
CA GLY A 115 -2.81 -4.84 11.47
C GLY A 115 -1.61 -4.05 10.92
N SER A 116 -0.44 -4.68 10.96
CA SER A 116 0.76 -4.14 10.33
C SER A 116 0.67 -4.24 8.80
N ILE A 117 1.23 -3.26 8.09
CA ILE A 117 1.32 -3.30 6.63
C ILE A 117 2.75 -3.67 6.23
N GLU A 118 2.92 -4.88 5.78
CA GLU A 118 4.21 -5.52 5.55
C GLU A 118 4.60 -5.51 4.07
N VAL A 119 5.91 -5.65 3.83
CA VAL A 119 6.44 -5.78 2.47
C VAL A 119 6.06 -7.15 1.91
N GLU A 120 5.32 -7.19 0.83
CA GLU A 120 5.02 -8.41 0.09
C GLU A 120 5.95 -8.57 -1.13
N THR A 121 6.23 -7.46 -1.80
CA THR A 121 7.13 -7.41 -2.95
C THR A 121 7.92 -6.11 -2.91
N GLU A 122 9.22 -6.20 -3.11
CA GLU A 122 10.08 -5.03 -3.25
C GLU A 122 10.30 -4.71 -4.73
N GLY A 123 10.19 -3.41 -5.06
CA GLY A 123 10.62 -2.91 -6.34
C GLY A 123 12.15 -3.00 -6.47
N ARG A 124 12.62 -3.39 -7.66
CA ARG A 124 14.03 -3.40 -7.99
C ARG A 124 14.29 -2.42 -9.13
N LEU A 125 15.44 -1.75 -9.07
CA LEU A 125 15.92 -1.04 -10.24
C LEU A 125 16.07 -2.04 -11.37
N GLY A 126 15.38 -1.80 -12.48
CA GLY A 126 15.63 -2.57 -13.70
C GLY A 126 17.06 -2.37 -14.13
N LEU A 127 17.81 -3.44 -14.33
CA LEU A 127 19.13 -3.35 -14.95
C LEU A 127 18.89 -2.98 -16.42
N ASP A 128 19.27 -1.76 -16.81
CA ASP A 128 19.26 -1.32 -18.19
C ASP A 128 20.54 -1.84 -18.87
N ILE A 129 20.49 -3.13 -19.24
CA ILE A 129 21.61 -3.85 -19.85
C ILE A 129 21.21 -4.42 -21.20
N THR A 130 22.15 -4.44 -22.13
CA THR A 130 22.07 -5.15 -23.38
C THR A 130 23.01 -6.35 -23.36
N ALA A 131 22.48 -7.54 -23.58
CA ALA A 131 23.27 -8.75 -23.80
C ALA A 131 23.39 -9.03 -25.31
N SER A 132 24.60 -9.17 -25.81
CA SER A 132 24.87 -9.44 -27.21
C SER A 132 25.97 -10.51 -27.41
N ASN A 133 25.99 -11.14 -28.58
CA ASN A 133 27.11 -12.01 -28.97
C ASN A 133 28.04 -11.21 -29.86
N ARG A 134 29.28 -11.03 -29.41
CA ARG A 134 30.35 -10.44 -30.20
C ARG A 134 31.49 -11.43 -30.35
N ASP A 135 31.79 -11.85 -31.56
CA ASP A 135 32.88 -12.78 -31.85
C ASP A 135 32.85 -14.10 -31.04
N ASN A 136 31.67 -14.73 -30.94
CA ASN A 136 31.37 -15.90 -30.10
C ASN A 136 31.61 -15.70 -28.60
N ARG A 137 31.55 -14.45 -28.13
CA ARG A 137 31.61 -14.11 -26.70
C ARG A 137 30.34 -13.37 -26.26
N LEU A 138 29.88 -13.71 -25.09
CA LEU A 138 28.79 -12.95 -24.45
C LEU A 138 29.34 -11.59 -24.04
N ALA A 139 28.78 -10.53 -24.61
CA ALA A 139 29.00 -9.15 -24.19
C ALA A 139 27.76 -8.66 -23.44
N ILE A 140 27.96 -8.10 -22.25
CA ILE A 140 26.90 -7.48 -21.44
C ILE A 140 27.30 -6.02 -21.22
N GLU A 141 26.47 -5.12 -21.71
CA GLU A 141 26.72 -3.67 -21.64
C GLU A 141 25.61 -3.00 -20.85
N HIS A 142 25.97 -2.07 -19.96
CA HIS A 142 25.02 -1.19 -19.28
C HIS A 142 24.73 0.01 -20.20
N ASN A 143 23.42 0.30 -20.44
CA ASN A 143 23.04 1.37 -21.38
C ASN A 143 23.10 2.78 -20.78
N GLY A 144 23.23 2.90 -19.43
CA GLY A 144 23.39 4.20 -18.74
C GLY A 144 24.86 4.66 -18.68
N PHE A 145 25.06 5.96 -18.67
CA PHE A 145 26.38 6.59 -18.52
C PHE A 145 26.66 6.97 -17.06
N GLY A 146 27.91 6.76 -16.61
CA GLY A 146 28.42 7.24 -15.32
C GLY A 146 28.90 6.13 -14.36
N ASP A 147 29.73 6.52 -13.40
CA ASP A 147 30.43 5.62 -12.47
C ASP A 147 29.52 4.84 -11.52
N ARG A 148 28.23 5.24 -11.41
CA ARG A 148 27.26 4.59 -10.52
C ARG A 148 26.57 3.39 -11.16
N ASN A 149 26.83 3.11 -12.42
CA ASN A 149 26.14 2.07 -13.20
C ASN A 149 26.98 0.80 -13.37
N GLY A 150 27.99 0.60 -12.54
CA GLY A 150 28.79 -0.60 -12.53
C GLY A 150 28.00 -1.83 -12.04
N PHE A 151 28.19 -2.97 -12.69
CA PHE A 151 27.68 -4.27 -12.22
C PHE A 151 28.80 -5.31 -12.28
N THR A 152 28.71 -6.31 -11.41
CA THR A 152 29.64 -7.43 -11.38
C THR A 152 28.90 -8.72 -11.69
N ILE A 153 29.47 -9.53 -12.54
CA ILE A 153 29.03 -10.90 -12.80
C ILE A 153 29.96 -11.82 -12.05
N SER A 154 29.43 -12.61 -11.13
CA SER A 154 30.14 -13.62 -10.36
C SER A 154 29.67 -15.02 -10.72
#